data_82ef72eba65f4a7e339d1c79ea95befa
#
_entry.id   82ef72eba65f4a7e339d1c79ea95befa
#
_cell.length_a   1.000
_cell.length_b   1.000
_cell.length_c   1.000
_cell.angle_alpha   90.00
_cell.angle_beta   90.00
_cell.angle_gamma   90.00
#
_symmetry.space_group_name_H-M   'P 1'
#
loop_
_entity.id
_entity.type
_entity.pdbx_description
1 polymer ?
#
loop_
_entity_poly.entity_id
_entity_poly.type
_entity_poly.pdbx_seq_one_letter_code
_entity_poly.pdbx_strand_id
1 'polypeptide(L)'
;MRYPPTFTQVSTIEEASRVLNTVDIDLVICMPGNADNDAFDVARAVKAEFSDIHCVVLTPFSHGITKRIEHEDLSIFDYVFCWLGNTNLILSIIKLMEDKMNIEHDIREVGVQMILLVEDSIRFYSSILPNLYSYILTQSQNFATEALTRHDASLRQRGRPKVVLARNYKEAWGVYQRYKDNCLGVISDMRFPLSDGEEGIQSTMGQPIHTIKDPEAGLKLLRAIHQEDEYLPLIIESSESDNREKAENEGFRFVDKNSKKMNVDLRHLLEEHMGFGDFIFRNPETRAEVMRIRNLKDLQDNIFKIPKDSMLYHISRNHVSRWLSARAIFPVSSFLKDITWHKLQDVDMHRKIIFDAIVAYRRMRNEGVVALFDRHKFDQYAHFARIGDGSLGGKGRGLAFLDNVIKRHPDFNQFPNAKVQIPKTVVLCTDVFDSFMEQNNLYQIALSDASDEEILQAFLRAQLPDEFIGDFFTFFEATRSPIAVRSSSLLEDSHYQPFAGIYSTYMIPYLEDKYEMLR
;
A
#
# COMPACT_ATOMS: atom_id res chain seq x y z
N MET A 1 -1.89 -3.46 -12.47
CA MET A 1 -3.09 -2.59 -12.48
C MET A 1 -4.34 -3.45 -12.53
N ARG A 2 -5.36 -3.13 -11.73
CA ARG A 2 -6.65 -3.87 -11.78
C ARG A 2 -7.42 -3.53 -13.06
N TYR A 3 -7.30 -2.29 -13.49
CA TYR A 3 -7.82 -1.80 -14.76
C TYR A 3 -6.64 -1.20 -15.52
N PRO A 4 -6.10 -1.90 -16.52
CA PRO A 4 -5.06 -1.34 -17.37
C PRO A 4 -5.64 -0.14 -18.15
N PRO A 5 -4.85 0.93 -18.38
CA PRO A 5 -5.29 2.03 -19.20
C PRO A 5 -5.55 1.55 -20.64
N THR A 6 -6.59 2.09 -21.26
CA THR A 6 -6.86 1.89 -22.68
C THR A 6 -6.05 2.91 -23.48
N PHE A 7 -5.36 2.47 -24.51
CA PHE A 7 -4.57 3.34 -25.38
C PHE A 7 -5.24 3.47 -26.75
N THR A 8 -5.40 4.70 -27.20
CA THR A 8 -5.79 5.02 -28.56
C THR A 8 -4.65 5.75 -29.21
N GLN A 9 -4.05 5.15 -30.25
CA GLN A 9 -2.97 5.77 -31.00
C GLN A 9 -3.54 6.51 -32.21
N VAL A 10 -3.10 7.74 -32.40
CA VAL A 10 -3.44 8.60 -33.54
C VAL A 10 -2.16 9.21 -34.12
N SER A 11 -2.17 9.55 -35.42
CA SER A 11 -0.99 10.01 -36.12
C SER A 11 -1.10 11.46 -36.60
N THR A 12 -2.30 12.04 -36.59
CA THR A 12 -2.55 13.42 -37.05
C THR A 12 -3.36 14.20 -35.99
N ILE A 13 -3.30 15.52 -36.07
CA ILE A 13 -4.06 16.41 -35.20
C ILE A 13 -5.57 16.23 -35.44
N GLU A 14 -6.00 16.03 -36.70
CA GLU A 14 -7.40 15.82 -37.06
C GLU A 14 -7.95 14.51 -36.52
N GLU A 15 -7.14 13.46 -36.48
CA GLU A 15 -7.50 12.19 -35.83
C GLU A 15 -7.61 12.37 -34.32
N ALA A 16 -6.66 13.09 -33.71
CA ALA A 16 -6.68 13.38 -32.27
C ALA A 16 -7.94 14.16 -31.89
N SER A 17 -8.25 15.24 -32.61
CA SER A 17 -9.48 16.04 -32.41
C SER A 17 -10.73 15.19 -32.54
N ARG A 18 -10.82 14.30 -33.54
CA ARG A 18 -11.97 13.40 -33.71
C ARG A 18 -12.13 12.44 -32.52
N VAL A 19 -11.04 11.84 -32.03
CA VAL A 19 -11.08 10.92 -30.89
C VAL A 19 -11.49 11.67 -29.63
N LEU A 20 -10.90 12.84 -29.36
CA LEU A 20 -11.20 13.67 -28.20
C LEU A 20 -12.64 14.17 -28.17
N ASN A 21 -13.29 14.34 -29.32
CA ASN A 21 -14.69 14.71 -29.43
C ASN A 21 -15.66 13.52 -29.27
N THR A 22 -15.19 12.28 -29.33
CA THR A 22 -16.05 11.08 -29.36
C THR A 22 -15.81 10.12 -28.19
N VAL A 23 -14.67 10.21 -27.52
CA VAL A 23 -14.25 9.32 -26.44
C VAL A 23 -13.75 10.16 -25.27
N ASP A 24 -14.16 9.80 -24.04
CA ASP A 24 -13.58 10.41 -22.84
C ASP A 24 -12.12 9.97 -22.69
N ILE A 25 -11.22 10.92 -22.77
CA ILE A 25 -9.78 10.74 -22.64
C ILE A 25 -9.29 11.54 -21.42
N ASP A 26 -8.62 10.85 -20.51
CA ASP A 26 -8.07 11.47 -19.29
C ASP A 26 -6.71 12.14 -19.52
N LEU A 27 -5.91 11.61 -20.47
CA LEU A 27 -4.54 12.03 -20.70
C LEU A 27 -4.12 11.89 -22.15
N VAL A 28 -3.53 12.94 -22.70
CA VAL A 28 -2.88 12.94 -24.02
C VAL A 28 -1.37 12.92 -23.82
N ILE A 29 -0.69 11.95 -24.44
CA ILE A 29 0.78 11.90 -24.48
C ILE A 29 1.23 12.19 -25.90
N CYS A 30 1.78 13.40 -26.12
CA CYS A 30 2.30 13.82 -27.40
C CYS A 30 3.74 13.35 -27.57
N MET A 31 4.01 12.64 -28.66
CA MET A 31 5.33 12.13 -29.02
C MET A 31 5.77 12.70 -30.36
N PRO A 32 7.08 12.88 -30.62
CA PRO A 32 7.54 13.34 -31.92
C PRO A 32 7.16 12.32 -32.99
N GLY A 33 6.50 12.80 -34.06
CA GLY A 33 6.17 12.01 -35.25
C GLY A 33 7.29 11.99 -36.28
N ASN A 34 6.96 11.56 -37.50
CA ASN A 34 7.83 11.72 -38.65
C ASN A 34 7.97 13.20 -39.01
N ALA A 35 9.01 13.57 -39.68
CA ALA A 35 9.66 14.86 -39.95
C ALA A 35 8.82 16.18 -39.95
N ASP A 36 7.49 16.11 -40.06
CA ASP A 36 6.64 17.29 -40.19
C ASP A 36 5.77 17.61 -38.92
N ASN A 37 5.71 16.71 -37.93
CA ASN A 37 4.91 16.92 -36.71
C ASN A 37 5.79 16.88 -35.46
N ASP A 38 6.01 18.05 -34.92
CA ASP A 38 6.69 18.22 -33.65
C ASP A 38 5.74 17.98 -32.47
N ALA A 39 6.20 17.26 -31.44
CA ALA A 39 5.41 16.94 -30.26
C ALA A 39 4.87 18.19 -29.52
N PHE A 40 5.62 19.28 -29.52
CA PHE A 40 5.18 20.53 -28.89
C PHE A 40 4.08 21.23 -29.72
N ASP A 41 4.19 21.22 -31.05
CA ASP A 41 3.18 21.79 -31.94
C ASP A 41 1.86 21.03 -31.86
N VAL A 42 1.93 19.70 -31.84
CA VAL A 42 0.76 18.84 -31.64
C VAL A 42 0.12 19.09 -30.27
N ALA A 43 0.92 19.15 -29.21
CA ALA A 43 0.43 19.40 -27.86
C ALA A 43 -0.23 20.79 -27.74
N ARG A 44 0.35 21.84 -28.37
CA ARG A 44 -0.26 23.17 -28.43
C ARG A 44 -1.59 23.17 -29.16
N ALA A 45 -1.67 22.47 -30.30
CA ALA A 45 -2.91 22.37 -31.07
C ALA A 45 -4.01 21.66 -30.26
N VAL A 46 -3.67 20.57 -29.58
CA VAL A 46 -4.59 19.87 -28.67
C VAL A 46 -5.06 20.78 -27.54
N LYS A 47 -4.17 21.50 -26.87
CA LYS A 47 -4.52 22.40 -25.76
C LYS A 47 -5.29 23.65 -26.22
N ALA A 48 -5.12 24.09 -27.46
CA ALA A 48 -5.88 25.21 -28.03
C ALA A 48 -7.36 24.82 -28.27
N GLU A 49 -7.64 23.58 -28.63
CA GLU A 49 -8.99 23.06 -28.86
C GLU A 49 -9.60 22.49 -27.57
N PHE A 50 -8.80 21.83 -26.72
CA PHE A 50 -9.21 21.15 -25.49
C PHE A 50 -8.38 21.64 -24.31
N SER A 51 -8.70 22.84 -23.80
CA SER A 51 -7.91 23.51 -22.74
C SER A 51 -7.79 22.70 -21.45
N ASP A 52 -8.81 21.96 -21.08
CA ASP A 52 -8.94 21.26 -19.80
C ASP A 52 -8.30 19.87 -19.81
N ILE A 53 -7.99 19.32 -21.00
CA ILE A 53 -7.39 17.99 -21.07
C ILE A 53 -5.95 17.98 -20.55
N HIS A 54 -5.61 16.96 -19.79
CA HIS A 54 -4.23 16.79 -19.37
C HIS A 54 -3.33 16.40 -20.54
N CYS A 55 -2.23 17.13 -20.70
CA CYS A 55 -1.32 16.96 -21.81
C CYS A 55 0.14 16.87 -21.36
N VAL A 56 0.77 15.79 -21.72
CA VAL A 56 2.19 15.52 -21.46
C VAL A 56 2.95 15.40 -22.78
N VAL A 57 4.11 16.03 -22.85
CA VAL A 57 5.03 15.89 -23.99
C VAL A 57 6.12 14.87 -23.63
N LEU A 58 6.30 13.86 -24.47
CA LEU A 58 7.39 12.88 -24.37
C LEU A 58 8.33 13.02 -25.56
N THR A 59 9.58 13.45 -25.30
CA THR A 59 10.59 13.71 -26.35
C THR A 59 11.75 12.72 -26.28
N PRO A 60 12.49 12.47 -27.36
CA PRO A 60 13.79 11.81 -27.27
C PRO A 60 14.80 12.72 -26.57
N PHE A 61 15.78 12.12 -25.90
CA PHE A 61 16.87 12.87 -25.30
C PHE A 61 17.90 13.25 -26.40
N SER A 62 17.93 14.51 -26.79
CA SER A 62 18.91 15.04 -27.77
C SER A 62 19.32 16.46 -27.42
N HIS A 63 20.51 16.87 -27.87
CA HIS A 63 21.01 18.22 -27.66
C HIS A 63 20.12 19.32 -28.31
N GLY A 64 19.51 19.01 -29.44
CA GLY A 64 18.56 19.90 -30.10
C GLY A 64 17.29 20.13 -29.30
N ILE A 65 16.74 19.07 -28.73
CA ILE A 65 15.55 19.13 -27.85
C ILE A 65 15.88 19.87 -26.56
N THR A 66 17.05 19.64 -25.96
CA THR A 66 17.45 20.35 -24.73
C THR A 66 17.50 21.86 -24.97
N LYS A 67 18.12 22.30 -26.06
CA LYS A 67 18.16 23.74 -26.43
C LYS A 67 16.76 24.30 -26.70
N ARG A 68 15.88 23.52 -27.32
CA ARG A 68 14.52 23.94 -27.60
C ARG A 68 13.72 24.12 -26.30
N ILE A 69 13.78 23.15 -25.37
CA ILE A 69 13.11 23.22 -24.07
C ILE A 69 13.49 24.49 -23.28
N GLU A 70 14.75 24.95 -23.40
CA GLU A 70 15.21 26.17 -22.77
C GLU A 70 14.53 27.46 -23.31
N HIS A 71 13.93 27.39 -24.50
CA HIS A 71 13.31 28.54 -25.17
C HIS A 71 11.79 28.37 -25.37
N GLU A 72 11.23 27.23 -24.99
CA GLU A 72 9.83 26.89 -25.18
C GLU A 72 9.00 27.31 -23.96
N ASP A 73 7.79 27.82 -24.18
CA ASP A 73 6.82 27.99 -23.10
C ASP A 73 6.24 26.63 -22.74
N LEU A 74 6.67 26.11 -21.59
CA LEU A 74 6.24 24.81 -21.08
C LEU A 74 5.04 24.90 -20.15
N SER A 75 4.55 26.11 -19.84
CA SER A 75 3.46 26.34 -18.87
C SER A 75 2.12 25.76 -19.30
N ILE A 76 1.93 25.58 -20.61
CA ILE A 76 0.72 25.01 -21.20
C ILE A 76 0.62 23.49 -21.06
N PHE A 77 1.74 22.81 -20.76
CA PHE A 77 1.77 21.35 -20.59
C PHE A 77 1.81 20.98 -19.12
N ASP A 78 1.17 19.88 -18.74
CA ASP A 78 1.28 19.38 -17.39
C ASP A 78 2.72 19.02 -17.05
N TYR A 79 3.36 18.20 -17.91
CA TYR A 79 4.78 17.87 -17.81
C TYR A 79 5.40 17.62 -19.18
N VAL A 80 6.72 17.75 -19.23
CA VAL A 80 7.55 17.33 -20.38
C VAL A 80 8.48 16.23 -19.88
N PHE A 81 8.56 15.11 -20.59
CA PHE A 81 9.46 14.01 -20.26
C PHE A 81 10.44 13.75 -21.39
N CYS A 82 11.60 13.19 -21.07
CA CYS A 82 12.52 12.68 -22.07
C CYS A 82 12.68 11.16 -21.95
N TRP A 83 12.66 10.50 -23.11
CA TRP A 83 12.87 9.08 -23.22
C TRP A 83 14.35 8.73 -23.02
N LEU A 84 14.65 8.00 -21.95
CA LEU A 84 16.01 7.57 -21.56
C LEU A 84 16.21 6.05 -21.70
N GLY A 85 15.35 5.37 -22.45
CA GLY A 85 15.41 3.92 -22.67
C GLY A 85 14.72 3.07 -21.60
N ASN A 86 14.04 3.67 -20.63
CA ASN A 86 13.33 2.95 -19.57
C ASN A 86 11.83 2.80 -19.92
N THR A 87 11.37 1.57 -20.15
CA THR A 87 9.97 1.27 -20.51
C THR A 87 8.96 1.60 -19.40
N ASN A 88 9.42 1.64 -18.13
CA ASN A 88 8.56 2.04 -17.00
C ASN A 88 8.23 3.54 -16.99
N LEU A 89 8.82 4.34 -17.90
CA LEU A 89 8.54 5.78 -17.98
C LEU A 89 7.06 6.05 -18.30
N ILE A 90 6.47 5.31 -19.24
CA ILE A 90 5.04 5.46 -19.57
C ILE A 90 4.16 5.17 -18.35
N LEU A 91 4.46 4.08 -17.62
CA LEU A 91 3.76 3.77 -16.37
C LEU A 91 3.88 4.92 -15.36
N SER A 92 5.06 5.53 -15.27
CA SER A 92 5.33 6.62 -14.33
C SER A 92 4.59 7.90 -14.70
N ILE A 93 4.52 8.23 -15.98
CA ILE A 93 3.72 9.35 -16.50
C ILE A 93 2.25 9.17 -16.11
N ILE A 94 1.68 8.00 -16.41
CA ILE A 94 0.28 7.69 -16.07
C ILE A 94 0.06 7.80 -14.55
N LYS A 95 0.97 7.22 -13.75
CA LYS A 95 0.83 7.26 -12.28
C LYS A 95 1.02 8.64 -11.69
N LEU A 96 1.91 9.46 -12.22
CA LEU A 96 2.08 10.85 -11.80
C LEU A 96 0.83 11.67 -12.10
N MET A 97 0.21 11.47 -13.27
CA MET A 97 -1.03 12.14 -13.63
C MET A 97 -2.21 11.65 -12.78
N GLU A 98 -2.36 10.34 -12.57
CA GLU A 98 -3.35 9.80 -11.63
C GLU A 98 -3.18 10.40 -10.22
N ASP A 99 -1.94 10.52 -9.74
CA ASP A 99 -1.65 11.09 -8.43
C ASP A 99 -2.03 12.57 -8.38
N LYS A 100 -1.66 13.37 -9.40
CA LYS A 100 -2.01 14.78 -9.52
C LYS A 100 -3.53 15.00 -9.50
N MET A 101 -4.28 14.19 -10.23
CA MET A 101 -5.74 14.31 -10.37
C MET A 101 -6.49 13.90 -9.11
N ASN A 102 -5.98 12.92 -8.36
CA ASN A 102 -6.73 12.27 -7.27
C ASN A 102 -6.22 12.64 -5.87
N ILE A 103 -5.08 13.32 -5.73
CA ILE A 103 -4.43 13.51 -4.42
C ILE A 103 -5.34 14.18 -3.39
N GLU A 104 -6.06 15.20 -3.79
CA GLU A 104 -6.94 15.95 -2.85
C GLU A 104 -8.07 15.08 -2.33
N HIS A 105 -8.72 14.32 -3.21
CA HIS A 105 -9.78 13.39 -2.84
C HIS A 105 -9.23 12.27 -1.97
N ASP A 106 -8.14 11.63 -2.38
CA ASP A 106 -7.59 10.45 -1.70
C ASP A 106 -7.02 10.78 -0.31
N ILE A 107 -6.45 11.98 -0.14
CA ILE A 107 -6.01 12.46 1.17
C ILE A 107 -7.22 12.71 2.07
N ARG A 108 -8.22 13.46 1.59
CA ARG A 108 -9.36 13.86 2.40
C ARG A 108 -10.24 12.68 2.81
N GLU A 109 -10.54 11.77 1.88
CA GLU A 109 -11.50 10.68 2.11
C GLU A 109 -10.86 9.44 2.75
N VAL A 110 -9.56 9.21 2.50
CA VAL A 110 -8.89 7.95 2.89
C VAL A 110 -7.71 8.18 3.82
N GLY A 111 -7.08 9.36 3.79
CA GLY A 111 -5.86 9.67 4.54
C GLY A 111 -4.60 9.15 3.83
N VAL A 112 -4.63 9.01 2.50
CA VAL A 112 -3.48 8.57 1.70
C VAL A 112 -2.30 9.50 1.92
N GLN A 113 -1.11 8.94 1.96
CA GLN A 113 0.12 9.71 2.18
C GLN A 113 0.72 10.19 0.86
N MET A 114 1.56 11.23 0.92
CA MET A 114 2.32 11.71 -0.23
C MET A 114 3.82 11.72 0.02
N ILE A 115 4.59 11.62 -1.06
CA ILE A 115 6.01 11.92 -1.14
C ILE A 115 6.16 13.14 -2.05
N LEU A 116 6.77 14.19 -1.55
CA LEU A 116 7.09 15.38 -2.34
C LEU A 116 8.44 15.20 -3.02
N LEU A 117 8.45 15.21 -4.34
CA LEU A 117 9.67 15.22 -5.15
C LEU A 117 9.84 16.62 -5.74
N VAL A 118 10.97 17.25 -5.47
CA VAL A 118 11.29 18.59 -6.00
C VAL A 118 12.46 18.48 -6.97
N GLU A 119 12.16 18.64 -8.26
CA GLU A 119 13.14 18.49 -9.34
C GLU A 119 12.68 19.27 -10.57
N ASP A 120 13.47 20.23 -11.03
CA ASP A 120 13.15 21.03 -12.21
C ASP A 120 13.76 20.48 -13.50
N SER A 121 14.74 19.59 -13.41
CA SER A 121 15.40 19.02 -14.57
C SER A 121 14.58 17.87 -15.17
N ILE A 122 14.09 18.07 -16.40
CA ILE A 122 13.35 17.09 -17.17
C ILE A 122 14.11 15.75 -17.26
N ARG A 123 15.41 15.80 -17.46
CA ARG A 123 16.26 14.61 -17.51
C ARG A 123 16.25 13.84 -16.21
N PHE A 124 16.41 14.54 -15.07
CA PHE A 124 16.53 13.87 -13.79
C PHE A 124 15.19 13.29 -13.33
N TYR A 125 14.08 14.05 -13.36
CA TYR A 125 12.80 13.45 -12.96
C TYR A 125 12.32 12.35 -13.92
N SER A 126 12.65 12.43 -15.24
CA SER A 126 12.39 11.33 -16.18
C SER A 126 13.19 10.06 -15.86
N SER A 127 14.34 10.18 -15.17
CA SER A 127 15.16 9.06 -14.71
C SER A 127 14.72 8.50 -13.36
N ILE A 128 14.34 9.34 -12.42
CA ILE A 128 14.01 8.99 -11.04
C ILE A 128 12.62 8.36 -10.93
N LEU A 129 11.61 8.99 -11.53
CA LEU A 129 10.21 8.57 -11.39
C LEU A 129 9.94 7.12 -11.78
N PRO A 130 10.51 6.54 -12.87
CA PRO A 130 10.32 5.14 -13.19
C PRO A 130 10.77 4.18 -12.09
N ASN A 131 11.87 4.47 -11.44
CA ASN A 131 12.39 3.65 -10.35
C ASN A 131 11.61 3.85 -9.05
N LEU A 132 11.24 5.09 -8.73
CA LEU A 132 10.44 5.44 -7.56
C LEU A 132 9.06 4.79 -7.63
N TYR A 133 8.33 4.93 -8.74
CA TYR A 133 7.02 4.29 -8.91
C TYR A 133 7.10 2.78 -8.94
N SER A 134 8.08 2.20 -9.63
CA SER A 134 8.28 0.75 -9.64
C SER A 134 8.49 0.22 -8.21
N TYR A 135 9.28 0.92 -7.41
CA TYR A 135 9.53 0.56 -6.02
C TYR A 135 8.27 0.71 -5.15
N ILE A 136 7.58 1.86 -5.19
CA ILE A 136 6.35 2.10 -4.42
C ILE A 136 5.28 1.05 -4.76
N LEU A 137 5.08 0.75 -6.04
CA LEU A 137 4.08 -0.21 -6.49
C LEU A 137 4.41 -1.63 -6.01
N THR A 138 5.68 -2.03 -6.08
CA THR A 138 6.14 -3.34 -5.60
C THR A 138 5.94 -3.46 -4.08
N GLN A 139 6.31 -2.44 -3.30
CA GLN A 139 6.11 -2.46 -1.86
C GLN A 139 4.63 -2.45 -1.48
N SER A 140 3.80 -1.70 -2.18
CA SER A 140 2.35 -1.71 -1.94
C SER A 140 1.72 -3.08 -2.25
N GLN A 141 2.22 -3.79 -3.25
CA GLN A 141 1.83 -5.18 -3.50
C GLN A 141 2.27 -6.11 -2.36
N ASN A 142 3.50 -5.97 -1.87
CA ASN A 142 4.00 -6.73 -0.73
C ASN A 142 3.15 -6.48 0.53
N PHE A 143 2.83 -5.22 0.83
CA PHE A 143 1.96 -4.88 1.97
C PHE A 143 0.53 -5.40 1.80
N ALA A 144 0.03 -5.49 0.58
CA ALA A 144 -1.27 -6.08 0.30
C ALA A 144 -1.31 -7.59 0.59
N THR A 145 -0.18 -8.30 0.51
CA THR A 145 -0.12 -9.72 0.90
C THR A 145 -0.34 -9.94 2.40
N GLU A 146 -0.13 -8.92 3.24
CA GLU A 146 -0.42 -8.97 4.67
C GLU A 146 -1.92 -8.86 4.98
N ALA A 147 -2.74 -8.48 4.02
CA ALA A 147 -4.19 -8.37 4.19
C ALA A 147 -4.84 -9.75 4.36
N LEU A 148 -5.90 -9.79 5.15
CA LEU A 148 -6.65 -11.03 5.42
C LEU A 148 -7.66 -11.34 4.33
N THR A 149 -8.04 -10.35 3.53
CA THR A 149 -9.04 -10.50 2.47
C THR A 149 -8.60 -9.84 1.18
N ARG A 150 -9.14 -10.31 0.04
CA ARG A 150 -8.92 -9.68 -1.27
C ARG A 150 -9.39 -8.22 -1.31
N HIS A 151 -10.45 -7.91 -0.57
CA HIS A 151 -10.96 -6.54 -0.47
C HIS A 151 -9.96 -5.64 0.25
N ASP A 152 -9.48 -6.05 1.44
CA ASP A 152 -8.47 -5.30 2.20
C ASP A 152 -7.15 -5.16 1.42
N ALA A 153 -6.72 -6.23 0.74
CA ALA A 153 -5.57 -6.18 -0.16
C ALA A 153 -5.73 -5.11 -1.26
N SER A 154 -6.91 -5.04 -1.88
CA SER A 154 -7.22 -4.02 -2.88
C SER A 154 -7.22 -2.61 -2.30
N LEU A 155 -7.74 -2.42 -1.08
CA LEU A 155 -7.72 -1.12 -0.39
C LEU A 155 -6.28 -0.68 -0.08
N ARG A 156 -5.42 -1.58 0.41
CA ARG A 156 -4.01 -1.28 0.68
C ARG A 156 -3.24 -0.90 -0.60
N GLN A 157 -3.50 -1.59 -1.71
CA GLN A 157 -2.90 -1.22 -3.00
C GLN A 157 -3.34 0.16 -3.49
N ARG A 158 -4.60 0.54 -3.27
CA ARG A 158 -5.13 1.88 -3.60
C ARG A 158 -4.61 2.96 -2.65
N GLY A 159 -4.37 2.60 -1.38
CA GLY A 159 -3.80 3.48 -0.35
C GLY A 159 -2.29 3.69 -0.48
N ARG A 160 -1.65 3.32 -1.60
CA ARG A 160 -0.24 3.59 -1.83
C ARG A 160 0.08 5.07 -1.72
N PRO A 161 1.25 5.45 -1.22
CA PRO A 161 1.66 6.84 -1.22
C PRO A 161 1.65 7.43 -2.63
N LYS A 162 1.17 8.67 -2.75
CA LYS A 162 1.18 9.47 -3.98
C LYS A 162 2.51 10.16 -4.13
N VAL A 163 2.96 10.36 -5.37
CA VAL A 163 4.13 11.20 -5.65
C VAL A 163 3.64 12.51 -6.24
N VAL A 164 4.09 13.62 -5.65
CA VAL A 164 3.83 14.96 -6.18
C VAL A 164 5.16 15.54 -6.63
N LEU A 165 5.25 15.88 -7.91
CA LEU A 165 6.41 16.53 -8.49
C LEU A 165 6.20 18.05 -8.48
N ALA A 166 7.11 18.78 -7.83
CA ALA A 166 7.21 20.24 -7.88
C ALA A 166 8.50 20.65 -8.59
N ARG A 167 8.47 21.77 -9.33
CA ARG A 167 9.59 22.21 -10.16
C ARG A 167 10.29 23.48 -9.64
N ASN A 168 9.71 24.11 -8.63
CA ASN A 168 10.26 25.32 -8.01
C ASN A 168 9.90 25.37 -6.52
N TYR A 169 10.52 26.31 -5.79
CA TYR A 169 10.32 26.47 -4.35
C TYR A 169 8.87 26.83 -3.99
N LYS A 170 8.26 27.79 -4.70
CA LYS A 170 6.90 28.27 -4.42
C LYS A 170 5.87 27.12 -4.55
N GLU A 171 6.01 26.33 -5.62
CA GLU A 171 5.18 25.15 -5.85
C GLU A 171 5.39 24.10 -4.75
N ALA A 172 6.65 23.74 -4.46
CA ALA A 172 6.99 22.75 -3.45
C ALA A 172 6.50 23.14 -2.06
N TRP A 173 6.70 24.39 -1.67
CA TRP A 173 6.22 24.91 -0.39
C TRP A 173 4.69 24.92 -0.32
N GLY A 174 4.00 25.34 -1.39
CA GLY A 174 2.54 25.32 -1.47
C GLY A 174 1.95 23.92 -1.33
N VAL A 175 2.56 22.92 -2.01
CA VAL A 175 2.18 21.52 -1.90
C VAL A 175 2.40 21.00 -0.47
N TYR A 176 3.57 21.28 0.12
CA TYR A 176 3.88 20.89 1.49
C TYR A 176 2.88 21.47 2.47
N GLN A 177 2.63 22.78 2.44
CA GLN A 177 1.68 23.43 3.36
C GLN A 177 0.26 22.87 3.23
N ARG A 178 -0.16 22.51 2.03
CA ARG A 178 -1.49 21.95 1.78
C ARG A 178 -1.65 20.54 2.31
N TYR A 179 -0.59 19.71 2.27
CA TYR A 179 -0.67 18.27 2.56
C TYR A 179 0.32 17.81 3.64
N LYS A 180 0.87 18.70 4.45
CA LYS A 180 1.92 18.39 5.44
C LYS A 180 1.53 17.29 6.44
N ASP A 181 0.25 17.22 6.80
CA ASP A 181 -0.23 16.19 7.72
C ASP A 181 -0.18 14.77 7.13
N ASN A 182 -0.14 14.66 5.81
CA ASN A 182 -0.07 13.42 5.06
C ASN A 182 1.27 13.25 4.31
N CYS A 183 2.30 14.03 4.66
CA CYS A 183 3.61 13.93 4.05
C CYS A 183 4.43 12.81 4.71
N LEU A 184 4.87 11.81 3.91
CA LEU A 184 5.81 10.76 4.34
C LEU A 184 7.25 11.22 4.33
N GLY A 185 7.60 12.14 3.44
CA GLY A 185 8.93 12.69 3.31
C GLY A 185 9.10 13.52 2.04
N VAL A 186 10.22 14.20 1.96
CA VAL A 186 10.58 15.09 0.85
C VAL A 186 11.91 14.64 0.25
N ILE A 187 11.94 14.55 -1.07
CA ILE A 187 13.13 14.32 -1.89
C ILE A 187 13.32 15.57 -2.71
N SER A 188 14.40 16.30 -2.52
CA SER A 188 14.62 17.60 -3.16
C SER A 188 15.97 17.67 -3.86
N ASP A 189 15.97 18.15 -5.10
CA ASP A 189 17.19 18.65 -5.69
C ASP A 189 17.79 19.79 -4.84
N MET A 190 19.07 20.03 -5.01
CA MET A 190 19.77 21.11 -4.32
C MET A 190 19.49 22.46 -4.98
N ARG A 191 19.39 22.48 -6.33
CA ARG A 191 19.41 23.70 -7.14
C ARG A 191 18.24 23.79 -8.10
N PHE A 192 17.29 24.65 -7.82
CA PHE A 192 16.13 24.92 -8.67
C PHE A 192 15.63 26.37 -8.52
N PRO A 193 14.68 26.83 -9.38
CA PRO A 193 14.11 28.16 -9.31
C PRO A 193 13.30 28.41 -8.04
N LEU A 194 13.24 29.64 -7.55
CA LEU A 194 12.37 30.02 -6.43
C LEU A 194 10.90 30.13 -6.87
N SER A 195 10.66 30.54 -8.13
CA SER A 195 9.30 30.60 -8.73
C SER A 195 9.40 30.49 -10.26
N ASP A 196 8.25 30.29 -10.94
CA ASP A 196 8.13 30.16 -12.40
C ASP A 196 8.23 31.49 -13.15
N GLY A 197 8.93 32.47 -12.64
CA GLY A 197 9.15 33.78 -13.22
C GLY A 197 9.07 34.87 -12.16
N GLU A 198 9.91 35.88 -12.25
CA GLU A 198 9.76 37.07 -11.42
C GLU A 198 8.49 37.82 -11.83
N GLU A 199 7.54 37.98 -10.92
CA GLU A 199 6.51 38.99 -11.05
C GLU A 199 7.20 40.37 -11.09
N GLY A 200 7.43 40.89 -12.29
CA GLY A 200 7.91 42.26 -12.41
C GLY A 200 8.95 42.57 -13.48
N ILE A 201 9.55 41.61 -14.16
CA ILE A 201 10.44 41.92 -15.30
C ILE A 201 9.70 41.71 -16.62
N GLN A 202 9.06 42.75 -17.13
CA GLN A 202 8.68 42.83 -18.55
C GLN A 202 9.95 42.73 -19.38
N SER A 203 10.14 41.61 -20.07
CA SER A 203 11.16 41.46 -21.09
C SER A 203 10.93 42.47 -22.19
N THR A 204 11.63 43.57 -22.13
CA THR A 204 11.85 44.42 -23.29
C THR A 204 12.86 43.71 -24.18
N MET A 205 12.37 43.21 -25.33
CA MET A 205 13.09 42.53 -26.39
C MET A 205 13.36 41.02 -26.15
N GLY A 206 12.45 40.17 -26.56
CA GLY A 206 12.69 38.85 -27.21
C GLY A 206 13.76 37.91 -26.65
N GLN A 207 14.24 38.12 -25.44
CA GLN A 207 15.18 37.19 -24.79
C GLN A 207 14.43 36.21 -23.91
N PRO A 208 14.83 34.91 -23.94
CA PRO A 208 14.22 33.88 -23.10
C PRO A 208 14.38 34.24 -21.63
N ILE A 209 13.30 34.13 -20.87
CA ILE A 209 13.32 34.31 -19.43
C ILE A 209 14.10 33.12 -18.86
N HIS A 210 15.39 33.29 -18.61
CA HIS A 210 16.17 32.33 -17.83
C HIS A 210 15.72 32.46 -16.39
N THR A 211 14.92 31.49 -15.92
CA THR A 211 14.62 31.34 -14.49
C THR A 211 15.93 31.12 -13.75
N ILE A 212 16.33 32.12 -12.94
CA ILE A 212 17.57 32.03 -12.17
C ILE A 212 17.40 30.94 -11.10
N LYS A 213 18.19 29.88 -11.20
CA LYS A 213 18.20 28.82 -10.20
C LYS A 213 19.00 29.26 -8.98
N ASP A 214 18.38 29.14 -7.81
CA ASP A 214 19.08 29.35 -6.54
C ASP A 214 19.92 28.09 -6.21
N PRO A 215 21.23 28.21 -5.98
CA PRO A 215 22.12 27.09 -5.74
C PRO A 215 21.83 26.32 -4.43
N GLU A 216 21.09 26.92 -3.50
CA GLU A 216 20.76 26.36 -2.20
C GLU A 216 19.23 26.29 -1.96
N ALA A 217 18.41 26.35 -3.01
CA ALA A 217 16.96 26.33 -2.91
C ALA A 217 16.47 25.11 -2.14
N GLY A 218 17.06 23.94 -2.38
CA GLY A 218 16.74 22.70 -1.67
C GLY A 218 17.03 22.79 -0.18
N LEU A 219 18.18 23.30 0.23
CA LEU A 219 18.49 23.49 1.65
C LEU A 219 17.52 24.48 2.31
N LYS A 220 17.20 25.58 1.65
CA LYS A 220 16.24 26.57 2.16
C LYS A 220 14.87 25.97 2.37
N LEU A 221 14.41 25.17 1.41
CA LEU A 221 13.12 24.48 1.48
C LEU A 221 13.11 23.47 2.63
N LEU A 222 14.11 22.60 2.71
CA LEU A 222 14.16 21.56 3.72
C LEU A 222 14.36 22.11 5.14
N ARG A 223 15.11 23.22 5.30
CA ARG A 223 15.19 23.94 6.59
C ARG A 223 13.82 24.46 7.04
N ALA A 224 13.07 25.08 6.12
CA ALA A 224 11.73 25.59 6.43
C ALA A 224 10.76 24.46 6.82
N ILE A 225 10.82 23.33 6.13
CA ILE A 225 10.04 22.15 6.44
C ILE A 225 10.47 21.55 7.80
N HIS A 226 11.77 21.42 8.05
CA HIS A 226 12.33 20.89 9.31
C HIS A 226 11.94 21.72 10.53
N GLN A 227 11.77 23.03 10.37
CA GLN A 227 11.28 23.89 11.45
C GLN A 227 9.81 23.59 11.83
N GLU A 228 9.01 23.11 10.90
CA GLU A 228 7.60 22.72 11.16
C GLU A 228 7.46 21.25 11.60
N ASP A 229 8.25 20.34 11.04
CA ASP A 229 8.30 18.90 11.41
C ASP A 229 9.76 18.43 11.48
N GLU A 230 10.34 18.46 12.68
CA GLU A 230 11.72 18.05 12.96
C GLU A 230 12.01 16.60 12.58
N TYR A 231 10.98 15.74 12.54
CA TYR A 231 11.14 14.30 12.34
C TYR A 231 10.72 13.82 10.96
N LEU A 232 10.30 14.71 10.08
CA LEU A 232 9.98 14.36 8.70
C LEU A 232 11.25 13.92 7.95
N PRO A 233 11.26 12.79 7.24
CA PRO A 233 12.37 12.39 6.39
C PRO A 233 12.64 13.39 5.26
N LEU A 234 13.83 13.98 5.27
CA LEU A 234 14.27 14.97 4.31
C LEU A 234 15.53 14.49 3.60
N ILE A 235 15.46 14.42 2.26
CA ILE A 235 16.53 13.90 1.40
C ILE A 235 16.91 14.99 0.40
N ILE A 236 18.19 15.30 0.32
CA ILE A 236 18.79 16.14 -0.74
C ILE A 236 19.37 15.24 -1.81
N GLU A 237 19.07 15.53 -3.07
CA GLU A 237 19.73 14.97 -4.23
C GLU A 237 20.60 16.03 -4.91
N SER A 238 21.82 15.68 -5.31
CA SER A 238 22.67 16.60 -6.07
C SER A 238 23.63 15.86 -6.97
N SER A 239 24.01 16.49 -8.09
CA SER A 239 25.11 16.03 -8.94
C SER A 239 26.48 16.54 -8.47
N GLU A 240 26.51 17.44 -7.49
CA GLU A 240 27.74 18.01 -6.92
C GLU A 240 28.01 17.35 -5.56
N SER A 241 29.16 16.65 -5.46
CA SER A 241 29.55 15.89 -4.25
C SER A 241 29.74 16.79 -3.02
N ASP A 242 30.15 18.05 -3.22
CA ASP A 242 30.41 19.01 -2.15
C ASP A 242 29.13 19.39 -1.38
N ASN A 243 27.97 19.21 -2.00
CA ASN A 243 26.69 19.43 -1.36
C ASN A 243 26.33 18.36 -0.31
N ARG A 244 27.05 17.22 -0.28
CA ARG A 244 26.88 16.18 0.75
C ARG A 244 27.16 16.74 2.14
N GLU A 245 28.31 17.39 2.31
CA GLU A 245 28.70 17.93 3.61
C GLU A 245 27.70 19.00 4.10
N LYS A 246 27.21 19.84 3.19
CA LYS A 246 26.18 20.84 3.52
C LYS A 246 24.87 20.19 3.99
N ALA A 247 24.41 19.14 3.29
CA ALA A 247 23.18 18.44 3.65
C ALA A 247 23.31 17.71 4.99
N GLU A 248 24.41 16.98 5.18
CA GLU A 248 24.67 16.19 6.39
C GLU A 248 24.87 17.07 7.65
N ASN A 249 25.48 18.23 7.51
CA ASN A 249 25.63 19.22 8.60
C ASN A 249 24.26 19.76 9.08
N GLU A 250 23.25 19.81 8.20
CA GLU A 250 21.87 20.18 8.53
C GLU A 250 21.04 18.98 9.05
N GLY A 251 21.63 17.78 9.09
CA GLY A 251 20.94 16.55 9.49
C GLY A 251 20.11 15.90 8.38
N PHE A 252 20.20 16.38 7.14
CA PHE A 252 19.48 15.82 5.99
C PHE A 252 20.24 14.63 5.38
N ARG A 253 19.51 13.76 4.72
CA ARG A 253 20.10 12.65 3.97
C ARG A 253 20.51 13.10 2.57
N PHE A 254 21.55 12.48 2.03
CA PHE A 254 22.12 12.88 0.74
C PHE A 254 22.16 11.70 -0.25
N VAL A 255 21.76 11.98 -1.49
CA VAL A 255 21.87 11.05 -2.64
C VAL A 255 22.68 11.74 -3.75
N ASP A 256 23.71 11.06 -4.24
CA ASP A 256 24.50 11.52 -5.39
C ASP A 256 23.83 11.08 -6.69
N LYS A 257 23.34 12.06 -7.48
CA LYS A 257 22.69 11.84 -8.78
C LYS A 257 23.60 11.21 -9.84
N ASN A 258 24.92 11.35 -9.70
CA ASN A 258 25.91 10.78 -10.61
C ASN A 258 26.35 9.38 -10.20
N SER A 259 25.96 8.91 -9.02
CA SER A 259 26.29 7.59 -8.55
C SER A 259 25.61 6.50 -9.36
N LYS A 260 26.34 5.46 -9.77
CA LYS A 260 25.76 4.25 -10.36
C LYS A 260 24.81 3.51 -9.39
N LYS A 261 24.92 3.81 -8.09
CA LYS A 261 24.09 3.25 -7.02
C LYS A 261 22.94 4.16 -6.60
N MET A 262 22.74 5.31 -7.25
CA MET A 262 21.71 6.29 -6.89
C MET A 262 20.36 5.66 -6.55
N ASN A 263 19.84 4.78 -7.41
CA ASN A 263 18.56 4.11 -7.20
C ASN A 263 18.57 3.13 -6.01
N VAL A 264 19.71 2.54 -5.72
CA VAL A 264 19.89 1.64 -4.55
C VAL A 264 19.92 2.47 -3.28
N ASP A 265 20.67 3.57 -3.28
CA ASP A 265 20.80 4.47 -2.14
C ASP A 265 19.45 5.13 -1.82
N LEU A 266 18.74 5.62 -2.84
CA LEU A 266 17.38 6.16 -2.68
C LEU A 266 16.42 5.12 -2.09
N ARG A 267 16.43 3.89 -2.61
CA ARG A 267 15.61 2.80 -2.07
C ARG A 267 15.90 2.54 -0.59
N HIS A 268 17.16 2.47 -0.21
CA HIS A 268 17.56 2.30 1.20
C HIS A 268 17.01 3.41 2.10
N LEU A 269 17.06 4.66 1.64
CA LEU A 269 16.51 5.79 2.40
C LEU A 269 14.97 5.71 2.52
N LEU A 270 14.28 5.28 1.47
CA LEU A 270 12.83 5.06 1.53
C LEU A 270 12.48 3.93 2.51
N GLU A 271 13.24 2.84 2.50
CA GLU A 271 13.05 1.70 3.42
C GLU A 271 13.28 2.10 4.88
N GLU A 272 14.39 2.77 5.15
CA GLU A 272 14.82 3.08 6.51
C GLU A 272 14.05 4.25 7.14
N HIS A 273 13.72 5.29 6.34
CA HIS A 273 13.18 6.54 6.89
C HIS A 273 11.71 6.80 6.55
N MET A 274 11.21 6.37 5.39
CA MET A 274 9.83 6.61 4.97
C MET A 274 8.88 5.43 5.26
N GLY A 275 9.36 4.39 5.95
CA GLY A 275 8.53 3.29 6.44
C GLY A 275 8.24 2.19 5.44
N PHE A 276 8.94 2.13 4.29
CA PHE A 276 8.71 1.09 3.29
C PHE A 276 9.38 -0.26 3.64
N GLY A 277 10.43 -0.26 4.46
CA GLY A 277 11.09 -1.47 4.93
C GLY A 277 10.49 -2.07 6.21
N ASP A 278 11.15 -3.08 6.77
CA ASP A 278 10.87 -3.56 8.12
C ASP A 278 11.05 -2.41 9.12
N PHE A 279 10.24 -2.41 10.17
CA PHE A 279 10.45 -1.44 11.24
C PHE A 279 11.53 -1.94 12.20
N ILE A 280 12.60 -1.15 12.35
CA ILE A 280 13.74 -1.51 13.19
C ILE A 280 13.70 -0.62 14.45
N PHE A 281 13.37 -1.23 15.58
CA PHE A 281 13.58 -0.59 16.86
C PHE A 281 15.09 -0.55 17.16
N ARG A 282 15.61 0.64 17.43
CA ARG A 282 17.03 0.89 17.68
C ARG A 282 17.26 1.42 19.10
N ASN A 283 18.39 1.10 19.67
CA ASN A 283 18.86 1.78 20.86
C ASN A 283 19.14 3.25 20.53
N PRO A 284 18.61 4.23 21.30
CA PRO A 284 18.75 5.66 20.98
C PRO A 284 20.20 6.16 21.04
N GLU A 285 21.06 5.58 21.89
CA GLU A 285 22.44 5.99 22.09
C GLU A 285 23.38 5.31 21.08
N THR A 286 23.32 3.98 20.98
CA THR A 286 24.25 3.20 20.17
C THR A 286 23.81 3.02 18.72
N ARG A 287 22.54 3.33 18.40
CA ARG A 287 21.88 3.08 17.11
C ARG A 287 21.80 1.60 16.71
N ALA A 288 22.24 0.70 17.59
CA ALA A 288 22.16 -0.73 17.35
C ALA A 288 20.71 -1.21 17.20
N GLU A 289 20.49 -2.17 16.32
CA GLU A 289 19.22 -2.85 16.16
C GLU A 289 18.88 -3.62 17.45
N VAL A 290 17.70 -3.40 17.98
CA VAL A 290 17.18 -4.06 19.18
C VAL A 290 16.12 -5.07 18.83
N MET A 291 15.24 -4.71 17.88
CA MET A 291 14.16 -5.56 17.41
C MET A 291 13.74 -5.17 16.01
N ARG A 292 13.44 -6.16 15.18
CA ARG A 292 12.94 -5.98 13.81
C ARG A 292 11.50 -6.46 13.73
N ILE A 293 10.63 -5.62 13.18
CA ILE A 293 9.20 -5.86 13.00
C ILE A 293 8.87 -5.84 11.53
N ARG A 294 8.29 -6.90 11.01
CA ARG A 294 8.00 -7.08 9.59
C ARG A 294 6.59 -6.67 9.21
N ASN A 295 5.62 -6.93 10.09
CA ASN A 295 4.21 -6.69 9.83
C ASN A 295 3.45 -6.31 11.12
N LEU A 296 2.16 -6.00 10.99
CA LEU A 296 1.32 -5.56 12.10
C LEU A 296 1.16 -6.62 13.20
N LYS A 297 1.06 -7.90 12.82
CA LYS A 297 0.97 -9.00 13.80
C LYS A 297 2.27 -9.15 14.58
N ASP A 298 3.40 -9.04 13.90
CA ASP A 298 4.72 -9.12 14.54
C ASP A 298 4.91 -7.98 15.56
N LEU A 299 4.43 -6.75 15.24
CA LEU A 299 4.41 -5.64 16.19
C LEU A 299 3.53 -5.97 17.41
N GLN A 300 2.33 -6.48 17.20
CA GLN A 300 1.42 -6.88 18.26
C GLN A 300 2.04 -7.90 19.21
N ASP A 301 2.67 -8.95 18.66
CA ASP A 301 3.22 -10.08 19.44
C ASP A 301 4.49 -9.71 20.23
N ASN A 302 5.18 -8.65 19.80
CA ASN A 302 6.48 -8.28 20.39
C ASN A 302 6.49 -6.93 21.11
N ILE A 303 5.41 -6.15 21.07
CA ILE A 303 5.39 -4.77 21.60
C ILE A 303 5.80 -4.65 23.08
N PHE A 304 5.43 -5.63 23.90
CA PHE A 304 5.79 -5.66 25.32
C PHE A 304 7.25 -6.08 25.60
N LYS A 305 7.95 -6.63 24.57
CA LYS A 305 9.36 -7.05 24.67
C LYS A 305 10.32 -5.93 24.23
N ILE A 306 9.82 -4.87 23.61
CA ILE A 306 10.65 -3.76 23.13
C ILE A 306 11.22 -3.00 24.33
N PRO A 307 12.53 -2.72 24.42
CA PRO A 307 13.12 -1.94 25.50
C PRO A 307 12.51 -0.55 25.63
N LYS A 308 12.41 -0.06 26.86
CA LYS A 308 11.77 1.21 27.22
C LYS A 308 12.30 2.40 26.41
N ASP A 309 13.62 2.55 26.38
CA ASP A 309 14.27 3.71 25.76
C ASP A 309 14.09 3.69 24.24
N SER A 310 14.15 2.50 23.63
CA SER A 310 13.87 2.31 22.20
C SER A 310 12.40 2.64 21.88
N MET A 311 11.45 2.17 22.70
CA MET A 311 10.04 2.49 22.52
C MET A 311 9.81 4.01 22.55
N LEU A 312 10.26 4.69 23.58
CA LEU A 312 10.11 6.14 23.73
C LEU A 312 10.75 6.91 22.57
N TYR A 313 11.96 6.50 22.17
CA TYR A 313 12.67 7.12 21.06
C TYR A 313 11.85 7.10 19.77
N HIS A 314 11.24 5.95 19.44
CA HIS A 314 10.52 5.80 18.17
C HIS A 314 9.12 6.41 18.19
N ILE A 315 8.37 6.29 19.29
CA ILE A 315 7.02 6.85 19.35
C ILE A 315 7.00 8.37 19.41
N SER A 316 7.93 8.99 20.17
CA SER A 316 8.03 10.46 20.28
C SER A 316 8.38 11.15 18.95
N ARG A 317 8.91 10.40 17.98
CA ARG A 317 9.31 10.87 16.63
C ARG A 317 8.36 10.43 15.53
N ASN A 318 7.20 9.92 15.88
CA ASN A 318 6.20 9.42 14.94
C ASN A 318 6.70 8.33 13.97
N HIS A 319 7.78 7.61 14.32
CA HIS A 319 8.33 6.59 13.44
C HIS A 319 7.36 5.42 13.24
N VAL A 320 6.67 4.99 14.30
CA VAL A 320 5.69 3.88 14.24
C VAL A 320 4.48 4.29 13.40
N SER A 321 3.92 5.49 13.63
CA SER A 321 2.78 5.97 12.84
C SER A 321 3.14 6.13 11.36
N ARG A 322 4.32 6.66 11.03
CA ARG A 322 4.81 6.76 9.65
C ARG A 322 4.94 5.40 8.97
N TRP A 323 5.50 4.42 9.66
CA TRP A 323 5.62 3.05 9.16
C TRP A 323 4.26 2.40 8.86
N LEU A 324 3.26 2.64 9.71
CA LEU A 324 1.88 2.21 9.49
C LEU A 324 1.21 2.95 8.34
N SER A 325 1.49 4.26 8.20
CA SER A 325 0.98 5.09 7.10
C SER A 325 1.48 4.60 5.74
N ALA A 326 2.76 4.25 5.63
CA ALA A 326 3.33 3.70 4.39
C ALA A 326 2.65 2.38 3.96
N ARG A 327 2.09 1.64 4.92
CA ARG A 327 1.34 0.37 4.72
C ARG A 327 -0.16 0.54 4.53
N ALA A 328 -0.62 1.79 4.38
CA ALA A 328 -2.04 2.12 4.29
C ALA A 328 -2.87 1.63 5.50
N ILE A 329 -2.29 1.60 6.70
CA ILE A 329 -2.97 1.29 7.96
C ILE A 329 -3.35 2.64 8.64
N PHE A 330 -4.08 3.47 7.89
CA PHE A 330 -4.39 4.85 8.26
C PHE A 330 -5.15 5.01 9.59
N PRO A 331 -6.17 4.20 9.94
CA PRO A 331 -6.88 4.37 11.20
C PRO A 331 -5.98 4.28 12.43
N VAL A 332 -5.01 3.34 12.42
CA VAL A 332 -4.06 3.19 13.53
C VAL A 332 -3.00 4.28 13.48
N SER A 333 -2.47 4.58 12.29
CA SER A 333 -1.40 5.57 12.16
C SER A 333 -1.85 6.97 12.56
N SER A 334 -3.05 7.41 12.13
CA SER A 334 -3.62 8.71 12.50
C SER A 334 -3.89 8.78 14.01
N PHE A 335 -4.51 7.73 14.58
CA PHE A 335 -4.73 7.66 16.02
C PHE A 335 -3.42 7.81 16.80
N LEU A 336 -2.35 7.10 16.42
CA LEU A 336 -1.06 7.17 17.09
C LEU A 336 -0.36 8.52 16.90
N LYS A 337 -0.54 9.17 15.75
CA LYS A 337 0.04 10.49 15.45
C LYS A 337 -0.53 11.57 16.35
N ASP A 338 -1.82 11.49 16.70
CA ASP A 338 -2.51 12.49 17.51
C ASP A 338 -2.22 12.39 19.02
N ILE A 339 -1.56 11.31 19.44
CA ILE A 339 -1.26 11.10 20.87
C ILE A 339 -0.08 11.97 21.29
N THR A 340 -0.29 12.73 22.36
CA THR A 340 0.75 13.52 23.01
C THR A 340 1.57 12.64 23.96
N TRP A 341 2.50 11.85 23.40
CA TRP A 341 3.25 10.81 24.13
C TRP A 341 4.01 11.32 25.36
N HIS A 342 4.55 12.53 25.32
CA HIS A 342 5.29 13.11 26.44
C HIS A 342 4.44 13.41 27.68
N LYS A 343 3.12 13.46 27.54
CA LYS A 343 2.19 13.61 28.68
C LYS A 343 1.93 12.31 29.42
N LEU A 344 2.28 11.19 28.83
CA LEU A 344 2.09 9.86 29.39
C LEU A 344 3.41 9.40 30.00
N GLN A 345 3.48 9.27 31.31
CA GLN A 345 4.73 8.96 32.04
C GLN A 345 5.09 7.47 32.03
N ASP A 346 4.11 6.59 31.78
CA ASP A 346 4.29 5.14 31.84
C ASP A 346 4.44 4.53 30.43
N VAL A 347 5.57 3.87 30.19
CA VAL A 347 5.87 3.18 28.91
C VAL A 347 5.01 1.95 28.71
N ASP A 348 4.60 1.27 29.76
CA ASP A 348 3.71 0.12 29.63
C ASP A 348 2.31 0.57 29.21
N MET A 349 1.90 1.77 29.60
CA MET A 349 0.70 2.41 29.05
C MET A 349 0.84 2.73 27.56
N HIS A 350 2.01 3.22 27.11
CA HIS A 350 2.27 3.43 25.67
C HIS A 350 2.16 2.12 24.88
N ARG A 351 2.80 1.06 25.35
CA ARG A 351 2.72 -0.28 24.74
C ARG A 351 1.28 -0.77 24.66
N LYS A 352 0.53 -0.60 25.75
CA LYS A 352 -0.88 -1.01 25.82
C LYS A 352 -1.75 -0.23 24.85
N ILE A 353 -1.59 1.08 24.73
CA ILE A 353 -2.35 1.90 23.78
C ILE A 353 -2.11 1.43 22.33
N ILE A 354 -0.85 1.21 21.97
CA ILE A 354 -0.51 0.73 20.62
C ILE A 354 -1.06 -0.68 20.40
N PHE A 355 -0.90 -1.57 21.36
CA PHE A 355 -1.44 -2.93 21.33
C PHE A 355 -2.96 -2.92 21.13
N ASP A 356 -3.68 -2.16 21.97
CA ASP A 356 -5.14 -2.08 21.91
C ASP A 356 -5.64 -1.50 20.58
N ALA A 357 -4.95 -0.49 20.04
CA ALA A 357 -5.26 0.08 18.73
C ALA A 357 -5.06 -0.93 17.60
N ILE A 358 -3.96 -1.71 17.63
CA ILE A 358 -3.70 -2.77 16.64
C ILE A 358 -4.77 -3.86 16.74
N VAL A 359 -5.08 -4.32 17.95
CA VAL A 359 -6.09 -5.37 18.18
C VAL A 359 -7.47 -4.90 17.72
N ALA A 360 -7.86 -3.66 18.06
CA ALA A 360 -9.13 -3.09 17.62
C ALA A 360 -9.21 -3.00 16.08
N TYR A 361 -8.15 -2.53 15.43
CA TYR A 361 -8.07 -2.46 13.96
C TYR A 361 -8.16 -3.86 13.34
N ARG A 362 -7.41 -4.83 13.83
CA ARG A 362 -7.44 -6.21 13.31
C ARG A 362 -8.81 -6.86 13.51
N ARG A 363 -9.44 -6.66 14.67
CA ARG A 363 -10.81 -7.12 14.91
C ARG A 363 -11.79 -6.49 13.92
N MET A 364 -11.77 -5.16 13.78
CA MET A 364 -12.64 -4.43 12.87
C MET A 364 -12.48 -4.94 11.41
N ARG A 365 -11.25 -5.21 10.97
CA ARG A 365 -11.00 -5.74 9.63
C ARG A 365 -11.41 -7.20 9.44
N ASN A 366 -11.41 -7.99 10.51
CA ASN A 366 -11.86 -9.39 10.49
C ASN A 366 -13.37 -9.51 10.65
N GLU A 367 -14.03 -8.50 11.14
CA GLU A 367 -15.45 -8.50 11.39
C GLU A 367 -16.29 -8.51 10.11
N GLY A 368 -17.21 -9.49 9.92
CA GLY A 368 -18.09 -9.65 8.76
C GLY A 368 -17.42 -10.23 7.52
N VAL A 369 -16.21 -10.73 7.65
CA VAL A 369 -15.44 -11.22 6.51
C VAL A 369 -14.97 -12.64 6.79
N VAL A 370 -15.19 -13.53 5.82
CA VAL A 370 -14.58 -14.86 5.80
C VAL A 370 -13.15 -14.71 5.29
N ALA A 371 -12.19 -14.65 6.21
CA ALA A 371 -10.77 -14.54 5.86
C ALA A 371 -10.27 -15.84 5.23
N LEU A 372 -9.32 -15.74 4.28
CA LEU A 372 -8.54 -16.92 3.88
C LEU A 372 -7.60 -17.28 5.04
N PHE A 373 -7.60 -18.56 5.43
CA PHE A 373 -6.73 -19.03 6.50
C PHE A 373 -5.26 -18.92 6.07
N ASP A 374 -4.47 -18.30 6.92
CA ASP A 374 -3.03 -18.15 6.73
C ASP A 374 -2.36 -18.35 8.09
N ARG A 375 -1.50 -19.36 8.22
CA ARG A 375 -0.82 -19.74 9.49
C ARG A 375 -0.09 -18.57 10.13
N HIS A 376 0.47 -17.68 9.31
CA HIS A 376 1.28 -16.56 9.79
C HIS A 376 0.44 -15.36 10.24
N LYS A 377 -0.86 -15.35 9.90
CA LYS A 377 -1.79 -14.24 10.19
C LYS A 377 -2.90 -14.62 11.15
N PHE A 378 -3.25 -15.93 11.20
CA PHE A 378 -4.30 -16.42 12.08
C PHE A 378 -3.85 -16.43 13.54
N ASP A 379 -4.70 -15.93 14.44
CA ASP A 379 -4.46 -15.88 15.88
C ASP A 379 -5.77 -15.85 16.67
N GLN A 380 -5.65 -15.61 17.99
CA GLN A 380 -6.80 -15.54 18.89
C GLN A 380 -7.84 -14.46 18.55
N TYR A 381 -7.50 -13.48 17.71
CA TYR A 381 -8.39 -12.38 17.31
C TYR A 381 -9.10 -12.64 15.98
N ALA A 382 -8.71 -13.65 15.23
CA ALA A 382 -9.44 -14.09 14.03
C ALA A 382 -10.71 -14.85 14.44
N HIS A 383 -11.87 -14.48 13.89
CA HIS A 383 -13.15 -15.05 14.25
C HIS A 383 -13.68 -16.06 13.24
N PHE A 384 -13.54 -15.76 11.95
CA PHE A 384 -14.07 -16.61 10.88
C PHE A 384 -13.04 -16.73 9.75
N ALA A 385 -12.63 -17.96 9.44
CA ALA A 385 -11.72 -18.22 8.34
C ALA A 385 -12.17 -19.43 7.52
N ARG A 386 -11.66 -19.53 6.29
CA ARG A 386 -11.82 -20.69 5.42
C ARG A 386 -10.47 -21.24 4.98
N ILE A 387 -10.36 -22.53 4.92
CA ILE A 387 -9.25 -23.26 4.30
C ILE A 387 -9.75 -23.75 2.95
N GLY A 388 -9.02 -23.42 1.88
CA GLY A 388 -9.39 -23.67 0.50
C GLY A 388 -10.13 -22.52 -0.19
N ASP A 389 -10.37 -22.68 -1.49
CA ASP A 389 -11.02 -21.69 -2.37
C ASP A 389 -12.43 -22.12 -2.85
N GLY A 390 -12.85 -23.33 -2.50
CA GLY A 390 -14.14 -23.88 -2.87
C GLY A 390 -15.34 -23.29 -2.10
N SER A 391 -16.46 -24.00 -2.11
CA SER A 391 -17.69 -23.58 -1.42
C SER A 391 -17.59 -23.80 0.10
N LEU A 392 -18.16 -22.86 0.86
CA LEU A 392 -18.30 -22.95 2.33
C LEU A 392 -19.42 -23.92 2.79
N GLY A 393 -20.29 -24.35 1.88
CA GLY A 393 -21.48 -25.09 2.22
C GLY A 393 -22.59 -24.24 2.88
N GLY A 394 -23.65 -24.90 3.37
CA GLY A 394 -24.83 -24.23 3.93
C GLY A 394 -24.57 -23.55 5.27
N LYS A 395 -24.10 -24.32 6.27
CA LYS A 395 -23.83 -23.79 7.63
C LYS A 395 -22.73 -22.74 7.64
N GLY A 396 -21.65 -22.94 6.85
CA GLY A 396 -20.57 -21.95 6.71
C GLY A 396 -21.08 -20.62 6.18
N ARG A 397 -21.91 -20.63 5.13
CA ARG A 397 -22.55 -19.42 4.59
C ARG A 397 -23.51 -18.77 5.59
N GLY A 398 -24.32 -19.58 6.30
CA GLY A 398 -25.24 -19.10 7.32
C GLY A 398 -24.53 -18.37 8.45
N LEU A 399 -23.44 -18.94 8.98
CA LEU A 399 -22.64 -18.30 10.03
C LEU A 399 -21.96 -17.01 9.53
N ALA A 400 -21.43 -17.01 8.30
CA ALA A 400 -20.86 -15.80 7.70
C ALA A 400 -21.90 -14.67 7.54
N PHE A 401 -23.13 -15.04 7.13
CA PHE A 401 -24.24 -14.11 7.05
C PHE A 401 -24.62 -13.54 8.41
N LEU A 402 -24.79 -14.40 9.43
CA LEU A 402 -25.12 -14.00 10.80
C LEU A 402 -24.04 -13.08 11.39
N ASP A 403 -22.76 -13.37 11.17
CA ASP A 403 -21.67 -12.52 11.59
C ASP A 403 -21.79 -11.10 11.00
N ASN A 404 -22.12 -11.01 9.71
CA ASN A 404 -22.34 -9.73 9.03
C ASN A 404 -23.58 -8.99 9.58
N VAL A 405 -24.67 -9.71 9.86
CA VAL A 405 -25.89 -9.11 10.44
C VAL A 405 -25.62 -8.56 11.84
N ILE A 406 -24.96 -9.35 12.73
CA ILE A 406 -24.64 -8.92 14.09
C ILE A 406 -23.81 -7.61 14.07
N LYS A 407 -22.89 -7.48 13.12
CA LYS A 407 -22.04 -6.28 12.99
C LYS A 407 -22.75 -5.05 12.48
N ARG A 408 -23.72 -5.23 11.57
CA ARG A 408 -24.51 -4.13 11.05
C ARG A 408 -25.56 -3.60 12.03
N HIS A 409 -25.83 -4.35 13.09
CA HIS A 409 -26.82 -4.05 14.09
C HIS A 409 -26.20 -3.94 15.49
N PRO A 410 -25.58 -2.78 15.83
CA PRO A 410 -24.94 -2.56 17.14
C PRO A 410 -25.89 -2.78 18.33
N ASP A 411 -27.21 -2.72 18.10
CA ASP A 411 -28.24 -2.96 19.10
C ASP A 411 -28.15 -4.37 19.75
N PHE A 412 -27.60 -5.34 19.05
CA PHE A 412 -27.33 -6.66 19.63
C PHE A 412 -26.34 -6.66 20.81
N ASN A 413 -25.52 -5.62 20.92
CA ASN A 413 -24.49 -5.50 21.95
C ASN A 413 -24.82 -4.41 23.00
N GLN A 414 -26.07 -3.94 23.09
CA GLN A 414 -26.50 -2.95 24.07
C GLN A 414 -26.66 -3.50 25.51
N PHE A 415 -26.61 -4.84 25.67
CA PHE A 415 -26.78 -5.48 26.98
C PHE A 415 -25.45 -5.54 27.73
N PRO A 416 -25.33 -4.96 28.93
CA PRO A 416 -24.06 -4.80 29.63
C PRO A 416 -23.40 -6.14 30.04
N ASN A 417 -24.18 -7.21 30.17
CA ASN A 417 -23.70 -8.52 30.62
C ASN A 417 -23.83 -9.63 29.57
N ALA A 418 -24.17 -9.28 28.33
CA ALA A 418 -24.36 -10.27 27.25
C ALA A 418 -23.73 -9.74 25.96
N LYS A 419 -22.99 -10.60 25.28
CA LYS A 419 -22.41 -10.33 23.97
C LYS A 419 -22.95 -11.31 22.95
N VAL A 420 -23.58 -10.80 21.89
CA VAL A 420 -24.03 -11.60 20.76
C VAL A 420 -22.87 -11.72 19.76
N GLN A 421 -22.41 -12.94 19.54
CA GLN A 421 -21.34 -13.23 18.59
C GLN A 421 -21.47 -14.64 18.04
N ILE A 422 -20.94 -14.89 16.85
CA ILE A 422 -20.74 -16.25 16.37
C ILE A 422 -19.55 -16.90 17.10
N PRO A 423 -19.50 -18.23 17.22
CA PRO A 423 -18.31 -18.92 17.71
C PRO A 423 -17.14 -18.73 16.74
N LYS A 424 -15.91 -18.84 17.23
CA LYS A 424 -14.73 -18.89 16.37
C LYS A 424 -14.85 -20.10 15.43
N THR A 425 -14.78 -19.87 14.13
CA THR A 425 -15.11 -20.87 13.12
C THR A 425 -14.02 -20.90 12.03
N VAL A 426 -13.61 -22.11 11.67
CA VAL A 426 -12.85 -22.38 10.46
C VAL A 426 -13.66 -23.35 9.59
N VAL A 427 -13.86 -22.99 8.32
CA VAL A 427 -14.58 -23.81 7.36
C VAL A 427 -13.60 -24.44 6.39
N LEU A 428 -13.63 -25.76 6.27
CA LEU A 428 -12.96 -26.49 5.20
C LEU A 428 -13.84 -26.40 3.96
N CYS A 429 -13.33 -25.80 2.89
CA CYS A 429 -14.06 -25.64 1.64
C CYS A 429 -14.14 -26.97 0.87
N THR A 430 -15.00 -27.03 -0.16
CA THR A 430 -15.25 -28.26 -0.93
C THR A 430 -14.01 -28.80 -1.63
N ASP A 431 -13.11 -27.96 -2.06
CA ASP A 431 -11.82 -28.35 -2.68
C ASP A 431 -10.90 -29.11 -1.70
N VAL A 432 -10.94 -28.77 -0.41
CA VAL A 432 -10.21 -29.53 0.64
C VAL A 432 -10.79 -30.94 0.77
N PHE A 433 -12.13 -31.06 0.74
CA PHE A 433 -12.81 -32.36 0.73
C PHE A 433 -12.46 -33.16 -0.52
N ASP A 434 -12.49 -32.54 -1.69
CA ASP A 434 -12.13 -33.19 -2.96
C ASP A 434 -10.68 -33.70 -2.92
N SER A 435 -9.73 -32.89 -2.43
CA SER A 435 -8.33 -33.31 -2.25
C SER A 435 -8.20 -34.52 -1.32
N PHE A 436 -8.95 -34.57 -0.21
CA PHE A 436 -8.98 -35.72 0.69
C PHE A 436 -9.50 -36.96 -0.01
N MET A 437 -10.60 -36.86 -0.75
CA MET A 437 -11.22 -37.97 -1.47
C MET A 437 -10.30 -38.50 -2.58
N GLU A 438 -9.67 -37.63 -3.34
CA GLU A 438 -8.78 -38.00 -4.45
C GLU A 438 -7.47 -38.62 -3.95
N GLN A 439 -6.82 -38.00 -2.96
CA GLN A 439 -5.55 -38.52 -2.41
C GLN A 439 -5.69 -39.96 -1.85
N ASN A 440 -6.83 -40.28 -1.26
CA ASN A 440 -7.10 -41.56 -0.67
C ASN A 440 -7.89 -42.52 -1.59
N ASN A 441 -8.18 -42.14 -2.82
CA ASN A 441 -9.00 -42.90 -3.79
C ASN A 441 -10.39 -43.32 -3.26
N LEU A 442 -11.00 -42.49 -2.40
CA LEU A 442 -12.22 -42.79 -1.69
C LEU A 442 -13.47 -42.76 -2.59
N TYR A 443 -13.45 -42.04 -3.70
CA TYR A 443 -14.58 -42.03 -4.64
C TYR A 443 -14.91 -43.41 -5.19
N GLN A 444 -13.90 -44.26 -5.41
CA GLN A 444 -14.13 -45.63 -5.93
C GLN A 444 -14.92 -46.49 -4.97
N ILE A 445 -14.56 -46.48 -3.69
CA ILE A 445 -15.28 -47.29 -2.67
C ILE A 445 -16.63 -46.65 -2.29
N ALA A 446 -16.70 -45.31 -2.22
CA ALA A 446 -17.92 -44.61 -1.86
C ALA A 446 -19.04 -44.76 -2.90
N LEU A 447 -18.71 -45.02 -4.17
CA LEU A 447 -19.64 -45.21 -5.27
C LEU A 447 -19.78 -46.70 -5.67
N SER A 448 -19.18 -47.62 -4.92
CA SER A 448 -19.28 -49.09 -5.15
C SER A 448 -20.46 -49.70 -4.40
N ASP A 449 -20.71 -51.02 -4.64
CA ASP A 449 -21.68 -51.80 -3.91
C ASP A 449 -21.13 -52.33 -2.55
N ALA A 450 -20.05 -51.72 -2.01
CA ALA A 450 -19.49 -52.09 -0.71
C ALA A 450 -20.48 -51.78 0.42
N SER A 451 -20.41 -52.55 1.51
CA SER A 451 -21.23 -52.29 2.68
C SER A 451 -20.86 -51.00 3.39
N ASP A 452 -21.82 -50.41 4.11
CA ASP A 452 -21.59 -49.16 4.88
C ASP A 452 -20.41 -49.29 5.84
N GLU A 453 -20.21 -50.50 6.44
CA GLU A 453 -19.08 -50.76 7.32
C GLU A 453 -17.73 -50.73 6.59
N GLU A 454 -17.65 -51.30 5.38
CA GLU A 454 -16.43 -51.29 4.56
C GLU A 454 -16.10 -49.89 4.12
N ILE A 455 -17.10 -49.12 3.72
CA ILE A 455 -16.93 -47.68 3.35
C ILE A 455 -16.43 -46.91 4.57
N LEU A 456 -17.07 -47.06 5.74
CA LEU A 456 -16.67 -46.38 6.97
C LEU A 456 -15.21 -46.69 7.33
N GLN A 457 -14.81 -47.99 7.28
CA GLN A 457 -13.43 -48.37 7.57
C GLN A 457 -12.42 -47.80 6.60
N ALA A 458 -12.77 -47.62 5.33
CA ALA A 458 -11.92 -46.99 4.35
C ALA A 458 -11.69 -45.48 4.68
N PHE A 459 -12.76 -44.79 5.05
CA PHE A 459 -12.67 -43.38 5.46
C PHE A 459 -11.87 -43.17 6.75
N LEU A 460 -12.05 -44.05 7.75
CA LEU A 460 -11.32 -44.01 9.02
C LEU A 460 -9.81 -44.27 8.87
N ARG A 461 -9.40 -45.00 7.82
CA ARG A 461 -7.98 -45.25 7.52
C ARG A 461 -7.35 -44.20 6.63
N ALA A 462 -8.19 -43.36 6.03
CA ALA A 462 -7.73 -42.31 5.13
C ALA A 462 -6.91 -41.24 5.88
N GLN A 463 -5.95 -40.69 5.20
CA GLN A 463 -5.05 -39.67 5.77
C GLN A 463 -5.49 -38.28 5.31
N LEU A 464 -5.45 -37.32 6.22
CA LEU A 464 -5.65 -35.92 5.88
C LEU A 464 -4.48 -35.45 4.98
N PRO A 465 -4.74 -34.59 3.98
CA PRO A 465 -3.67 -34.04 3.16
C PRO A 465 -2.67 -33.25 4.00
N ASP A 466 -1.38 -33.58 3.84
CA ASP A 466 -0.28 -33.00 4.64
C ASP A 466 -0.21 -31.47 4.61
N GLU A 467 -0.66 -30.88 3.51
CA GLU A 467 -0.67 -29.43 3.32
C GLU A 467 -1.52 -28.68 4.34
N PHE A 468 -2.61 -29.31 4.86
CA PHE A 468 -3.55 -28.69 5.81
C PHE A 468 -3.21 -28.98 7.27
N ILE A 469 -2.36 -29.94 7.59
CA ILE A 469 -2.03 -30.33 8.98
C ILE A 469 -1.49 -29.14 9.77
N GLY A 470 -0.62 -28.35 9.16
CA GLY A 470 -0.08 -27.14 9.78
C GLY A 470 -1.12 -26.07 10.07
N ASP A 471 -2.20 -26.01 9.27
CA ASP A 471 -3.31 -25.08 9.46
C ASP A 471 -4.17 -25.51 10.66
N PHE A 472 -4.43 -26.80 10.82
CA PHE A 472 -5.12 -27.34 11.99
C PHE A 472 -4.35 -27.08 13.28
N PHE A 473 -3.03 -27.30 13.29
CA PHE A 473 -2.23 -27.01 14.48
C PHE A 473 -2.27 -25.52 14.86
N THR A 474 -2.18 -24.63 13.88
CA THR A 474 -2.31 -23.19 14.13
C THR A 474 -3.70 -22.83 14.67
N PHE A 475 -4.75 -23.46 14.16
CA PHE A 475 -6.11 -23.26 14.64
C PHE A 475 -6.28 -23.76 16.11
N PHE A 476 -5.76 -24.93 16.45
CA PHE A 476 -5.80 -25.47 17.82
C PHE A 476 -5.07 -24.57 18.80
N GLU A 477 -3.86 -24.11 18.45
CA GLU A 477 -3.08 -23.20 19.27
C GLU A 477 -3.76 -21.84 19.51
N ALA A 478 -4.47 -21.32 18.50
CA ALA A 478 -5.19 -20.05 18.59
C ALA A 478 -6.55 -20.16 19.28
N THR A 479 -7.14 -21.37 19.36
CA THR A 479 -8.51 -21.56 19.88
C THR A 479 -8.50 -21.93 21.36
N ARG A 480 -7.66 -22.84 21.80
CA ARG A 480 -7.50 -23.32 23.20
C ARG A 480 -8.82 -23.60 23.92
N SER A 481 -9.75 -24.23 23.23
CA SER A 481 -11.09 -24.56 23.74
C SER A 481 -11.60 -25.80 23.04
N PRO A 482 -12.62 -26.50 23.59
CA PRO A 482 -13.27 -27.59 22.87
C PRO A 482 -13.79 -27.16 21.50
N ILE A 483 -13.74 -28.07 20.53
CA ILE A 483 -14.09 -27.81 19.14
C ILE A 483 -15.28 -28.69 18.75
N ALA A 484 -16.28 -28.09 18.11
CA ALA A 484 -17.39 -28.81 17.48
C ALA A 484 -17.10 -28.97 15.98
N VAL A 485 -16.94 -30.21 15.51
CA VAL A 485 -16.82 -30.55 14.08
C VAL A 485 -18.21 -30.86 13.54
N ARG A 486 -18.62 -30.12 12.51
CA ARG A 486 -19.97 -30.21 11.94
C ARG A 486 -19.90 -30.23 10.42
N SER A 487 -20.82 -30.99 9.81
CA SER A 487 -21.04 -30.91 8.36
C SER A 487 -21.52 -29.51 7.96
N SER A 488 -21.08 -29.05 6.78
CA SER A 488 -21.58 -27.83 6.11
C SER A 488 -22.19 -28.17 4.73
N SER A 489 -22.69 -29.42 4.57
CA SER A 489 -23.32 -29.86 3.33
C SER A 489 -24.55 -29.01 2.98
N LEU A 490 -24.71 -28.68 1.69
CA LEU A 490 -25.94 -28.03 1.20
C LEU A 490 -27.16 -28.93 1.27
N LEU A 491 -26.98 -30.26 1.29
CA LEU A 491 -28.08 -31.24 1.38
C LEU A 491 -28.75 -31.23 2.75
N GLU A 492 -27.99 -30.92 3.82
CA GLU A 492 -28.52 -30.88 5.18
C GLU A 492 -29.60 -29.79 5.35
N ASP A 493 -29.40 -28.64 4.70
CA ASP A 493 -30.28 -27.47 4.76
C ASP A 493 -31.13 -27.30 3.47
N SER A 494 -31.34 -28.37 2.70
CA SER A 494 -32.09 -28.32 1.45
C SER A 494 -33.56 -27.95 1.67
N HIS A 495 -34.07 -26.97 0.94
CA HIS A 495 -35.49 -26.57 0.99
C HIS A 495 -36.46 -27.65 0.43
N TYR A 496 -35.97 -28.53 -0.44
CA TYR A 496 -36.82 -29.53 -1.11
C TYR A 496 -36.87 -30.85 -0.36
N GLN A 497 -35.74 -31.33 0.14
CA GLN A 497 -35.63 -32.56 0.94
C GLN A 497 -34.53 -32.37 2.00
N PRO A 498 -34.86 -31.84 3.17
CA PRO A 498 -33.88 -31.64 4.22
C PRO A 498 -33.41 -32.97 4.80
N PHE A 499 -32.11 -33.20 4.85
CA PHE A 499 -31.47 -34.32 5.51
C PHE A 499 -31.12 -34.00 6.97
N ALA A 500 -32.05 -33.35 7.69
CA ALA A 500 -31.85 -32.96 9.07
C ALA A 500 -31.66 -34.19 9.98
N GLY A 501 -30.63 -34.18 10.82
CA GLY A 501 -30.35 -35.22 11.80
C GLY A 501 -29.54 -36.42 11.27
N ILE A 502 -29.20 -36.46 9.99
CA ILE A 502 -28.33 -37.52 9.41
C ILE A 502 -26.85 -37.24 9.76
N TYR A 503 -26.46 -35.98 9.77
CA TYR A 503 -25.07 -35.59 10.05
C TYR A 503 -24.83 -35.41 11.55
N SER A 504 -23.89 -36.19 12.11
CA SER A 504 -23.48 -36.06 13.50
C SER A 504 -22.62 -34.84 13.77
N THR A 505 -22.71 -34.32 14.99
CA THR A 505 -21.75 -33.32 15.50
C THR A 505 -20.74 -34.03 16.40
N TYR A 506 -19.46 -33.86 16.13
CA TYR A 506 -18.39 -34.40 16.93
C TYR A 506 -17.81 -33.33 17.83
N MET A 507 -17.70 -33.62 19.12
CA MET A 507 -17.10 -32.68 20.09
C MET A 507 -15.71 -33.17 20.45
N ILE A 508 -14.70 -32.39 20.10
CA ILE A 508 -13.28 -32.64 20.41
C ILE A 508 -12.94 -31.84 21.67
N PRO A 509 -12.55 -32.49 22.79
CA PRO A 509 -12.09 -31.79 23.98
C PRO A 509 -10.78 -31.04 23.68
N TYR A 510 -10.52 -29.94 24.39
CA TYR A 510 -9.20 -29.31 24.33
C TYR A 510 -8.16 -30.21 25.03
N LEU A 511 -7.11 -30.55 24.30
CA LEU A 511 -5.95 -31.28 24.80
C LEU A 511 -4.72 -30.43 24.60
N GLU A 512 -3.75 -30.51 25.53
CA GLU A 512 -2.48 -29.78 25.36
C GLU A 512 -1.64 -30.35 24.21
N ASP A 513 -1.80 -31.66 23.94
CA ASP A 513 -1.17 -32.33 22.79
C ASP A 513 -2.02 -32.15 21.54
N LYS A 514 -1.53 -31.30 20.64
CA LYS A 514 -2.18 -31.01 19.36
C LYS A 514 -2.23 -32.21 18.39
N TYR A 515 -1.35 -33.18 18.55
CA TYR A 515 -1.39 -34.41 17.75
C TYR A 515 -2.54 -35.33 18.18
N GLU A 516 -2.85 -35.37 19.48
CA GLU A 516 -4.02 -36.06 19.98
C GLU A 516 -5.33 -35.37 19.56
N MET A 517 -5.33 -34.02 19.47
CA MET A 517 -6.49 -33.29 18.95
C MET A 517 -6.71 -33.52 17.45
N LEU A 518 -5.68 -33.82 16.69
CA LEU A 518 -5.78 -34.07 15.25
C LEU A 518 -6.28 -35.47 14.93
N ARG A 519 -6.04 -36.44 15.83
CA ARG A 519 -6.57 -37.80 15.71
C ARG A 519 -8.09 -37.85 15.86
#